data_6a91c763096ef48e1354d840806a23d6
#
_entry.id   6a91c763096ef48e1354d840806a23d6
#
_cell.length_a   1.000
_cell.length_b   1.000
_cell.length_c   1.000
_cell.angle_alpha   90.00
_cell.angle_beta   90.00
_cell.angle_gamma   90.00
#
_symmetry.space_group_name_H-M   'P 1'
#
loop_
_entity.id
_entity.type
_entity.pdbx_description
1 polymer ?
#
loop_
_entity_poly.entity_id
_entity_poly.type
_entity_poly.pdbx_seq_one_letter_code
_entity_poly.pdbx_strand_id
1 'polypeptide(L)'
;MMKENRKTAKRLLLVNWSCFQNEIIRLGSSTLFTGVNGTGKTTILDAMSYLITANTQFNKAADDNARNVTAYIHGDRKTNGSDRYLRPGNVTSYIAMEFYDPLISDYHVIAVCMESRSESDRAVSQWIIREKCRLEDFNFSFVKDGKLTVTSKNNLTFKNVPLKSADFFGREKAIPQLTRQLGIRTSDYRKYKEKLLKMMAFDPERNVDKFLQT
;
A
#
# COMPACT_ATOMS: atom_id res chain seq x y z
N MET A 1 -5.66 -30.00 15.40
CA MET A 1 -5.08 -28.88 14.62
C MET A 1 -5.98 -27.67 14.82
N MET A 2 -5.56 -26.70 15.63
CA MET A 2 -6.30 -25.42 15.73
C MET A 2 -6.28 -24.78 14.34
N LYS A 3 -7.44 -24.57 13.71
CA LYS A 3 -7.55 -23.75 12.51
C LYS A 3 -7.01 -22.38 12.87
N GLU A 4 -5.96 -21.94 12.18
CA GLU A 4 -5.48 -20.56 12.34
C GLU A 4 -6.59 -19.60 11.92
N ASN A 5 -7.23 -18.97 12.89
CA ASN A 5 -8.29 -17.99 12.66
C ASN A 5 -7.73 -16.64 12.21
N ARG A 6 -6.52 -16.62 11.61
CA ARG A 6 -5.85 -15.39 11.20
C ARG A 6 -6.08 -15.12 9.72
N LYS A 7 -6.47 -13.90 9.42
CA LYS A 7 -6.50 -13.40 8.05
C LYS A 7 -5.08 -13.41 7.47
N THR A 8 -4.95 -13.85 6.24
CA THR A 8 -3.65 -13.93 5.56
C THR A 8 -3.65 -13.11 4.29
N ALA A 9 -2.65 -12.23 4.13
CA ALA A 9 -2.43 -11.51 2.88
C ALA A 9 -2.05 -12.52 1.78
N LYS A 10 -2.68 -12.39 0.62
CA LYS A 10 -2.48 -13.30 -0.53
C LYS A 10 -1.85 -12.60 -1.71
N ARG A 11 -2.26 -11.38 -1.99
CA ARG A 11 -1.76 -10.61 -3.13
C ARG A 11 -1.67 -9.13 -2.77
N LEU A 12 -0.65 -8.49 -3.29
CA LEU A 12 -0.45 -7.03 -3.24
C LEU A 12 -0.44 -6.51 -4.67
N LEU A 13 -1.29 -5.55 -4.97
CA LEU A 13 -1.30 -4.79 -6.21
C LEU A 13 -0.66 -3.42 -5.96
N LEU A 14 0.27 -3.05 -6.83
CA LEU A 14 0.89 -1.72 -6.89
C LEU A 14 0.63 -1.11 -8.26
N VAL A 15 -0.05 0.03 -8.31
CA VAL A 15 -0.30 0.79 -9.53
C VAL A 15 0.28 2.19 -9.37
N ASN A 16 1.18 2.58 -10.25
CA ASN A 16 1.87 3.88 -10.20
C ASN A 16 2.53 4.17 -8.84
N TRP A 17 3.16 3.16 -8.22
CA TRP A 17 3.86 3.31 -6.95
C TRP A 17 5.37 3.20 -7.16
N SER A 18 6.11 4.32 -7.05
CA SER A 18 7.54 4.41 -7.33
C SER A 18 7.90 3.84 -8.71
N CYS A 19 8.74 2.83 -8.79
CA CYS A 19 9.10 2.15 -10.04
C CYS A 19 8.03 1.16 -10.54
N PHE A 20 7.05 0.80 -9.70
CA PHE A 20 6.00 -0.15 -10.05
C PHE A 20 4.89 0.56 -10.85
N GLN A 21 4.63 0.08 -12.05
CA GLN A 21 3.62 0.64 -12.93
C GLN A 21 2.25 -0.04 -12.76
N ASN A 22 2.24 -1.37 -12.76
CA ASN A 22 1.05 -2.20 -12.49
C ASN A 22 1.50 -3.63 -12.19
N GLU A 23 1.78 -3.90 -10.91
CA GLU A 23 2.38 -5.16 -10.50
C GLU A 23 1.52 -5.87 -9.45
N ILE A 24 1.29 -7.16 -9.64
CA ILE A 24 0.66 -8.04 -8.65
C ILE A 24 1.72 -8.95 -8.04
N ILE A 25 1.97 -8.77 -6.76
CA ILE A 25 2.91 -9.56 -5.98
C ILE A 25 2.13 -10.60 -5.19
N ARG A 26 2.44 -11.89 -5.40
CA ARG A 26 1.86 -12.99 -4.61
C ARG A 26 2.55 -13.07 -3.25
N LEU A 27 1.75 -13.22 -2.20
CA LEU A 27 2.22 -13.33 -0.83
C LEU A 27 1.89 -14.72 -0.27
N GLY A 28 2.88 -15.37 0.33
CA GLY A 28 2.72 -16.64 1.04
C GLY A 28 2.46 -16.43 2.54
N SER A 29 2.46 -17.51 3.29
CA SER A 29 2.43 -17.46 4.76
C SER A 29 3.68 -16.78 5.34
N SER A 30 4.79 -16.89 4.60
CA SER A 30 6.02 -16.15 4.79
C SER A 30 6.55 -15.74 3.42
N THR A 31 6.96 -14.50 3.25
CA THR A 31 7.47 -13.97 1.98
C THR A 31 8.77 -13.24 2.23
N LEU A 32 9.81 -13.62 1.51
CA LEU A 32 11.13 -12.98 1.55
C LEU A 32 11.34 -12.19 0.25
N PHE A 33 11.60 -10.89 0.39
CA PHE A 33 12.01 -10.02 -0.74
C PHE A 33 13.53 -9.95 -0.79
N THR A 34 14.12 -10.48 -1.85
CA THR A 34 15.58 -10.46 -2.09
C THR A 34 15.91 -9.69 -3.36
N GLY A 35 17.13 -9.22 -3.46
CA GLY A 35 17.61 -8.49 -4.65
C GLY A 35 18.67 -7.45 -4.26
N VAL A 36 19.34 -6.89 -5.26
CA VAL A 36 20.33 -5.83 -5.09
C VAL A 36 19.72 -4.52 -4.57
N ASN A 37 20.55 -3.60 -4.10
CA ASN A 37 20.06 -2.29 -3.66
C ASN A 37 19.36 -1.54 -4.81
N GLY A 38 18.29 -0.83 -4.48
CA GLY A 38 17.51 -0.08 -5.49
C GLY A 38 16.40 -0.88 -6.19
N THR A 39 16.26 -2.19 -5.99
CA THR A 39 15.24 -3.03 -6.68
C THR A 39 13.80 -2.86 -6.15
N GLY A 40 13.57 -1.95 -5.20
CA GLY A 40 12.21 -1.68 -4.72
C GLY A 40 11.77 -2.50 -3.50
N LYS A 41 12.64 -3.27 -2.85
CA LYS A 41 12.29 -4.05 -1.64
C LYS A 41 11.65 -3.18 -0.55
N THR A 42 12.31 -2.10 -0.17
CA THR A 42 11.79 -1.14 0.81
C THR A 42 10.52 -0.45 0.32
N THR A 43 10.45 -0.17 -0.97
CA THR A 43 9.26 0.43 -1.61
C THR A 43 8.01 -0.44 -1.48
N ILE A 44 8.16 -1.76 -1.59
CA ILE A 44 7.08 -2.72 -1.36
C ILE A 44 6.64 -2.71 0.11
N LEU A 45 7.60 -2.75 1.05
CA LEU A 45 7.32 -2.71 2.47
C LEU A 45 6.65 -1.39 2.89
N ASP A 46 7.11 -0.27 2.34
CA ASP A 46 6.50 1.05 2.57
C ASP A 46 5.05 1.10 2.05
N ALA A 47 4.79 0.51 0.88
CA ALA A 47 3.42 0.39 0.34
C ALA A 47 2.51 -0.42 1.28
N MET A 48 2.97 -1.59 1.71
CA MET A 48 2.21 -2.45 2.63
C MET A 48 1.94 -1.75 3.96
N SER A 49 2.98 -1.15 4.56
CA SER A 49 2.84 -0.41 5.81
C SER A 49 1.87 0.76 5.68
N TYR A 50 2.01 1.54 4.61
CA TYR A 50 1.12 2.67 4.34
C TYR A 50 -0.34 2.24 4.20
N LEU A 51 -0.60 1.19 3.43
CA LEU A 51 -1.94 0.66 3.22
C LEU A 51 -2.63 0.28 4.53
N ILE A 52 -1.95 -0.48 5.39
CA ILE A 52 -2.56 -1.08 6.59
C ILE A 52 -2.52 -0.17 7.83
N THR A 53 -1.66 0.85 7.85
CA THR A 53 -1.55 1.77 8.99
C THR A 53 -1.98 3.19 8.68
N ALA A 54 -2.25 3.53 7.43
CA ALA A 54 -2.50 4.92 7.00
C ALA A 54 -1.42 5.91 7.49
N ASN A 55 -0.18 5.43 7.71
CA ASN A 55 0.92 6.21 8.25
C ASN A 55 1.91 6.61 7.17
N THR A 56 2.23 7.90 7.08
CA THR A 56 3.16 8.48 6.11
C THR A 56 4.61 8.48 6.58
N GLN A 57 4.91 7.92 7.75
CA GLN A 57 6.28 7.72 8.19
C GLN A 57 6.84 6.49 7.50
N PHE A 58 7.50 6.70 6.37
CA PHE A 58 8.20 5.66 5.65
C PHE A 58 9.55 5.35 6.32
N ASN A 59 10.18 4.24 5.94
CA ASN A 59 11.42 3.77 6.55
C ASN A 59 12.50 4.87 6.54
N LYS A 60 12.94 5.28 7.74
CA LYS A 60 13.96 6.31 7.96
C LYS A 60 15.40 5.79 7.84
N ALA A 61 15.61 4.48 7.62
CA ALA A 61 16.95 3.90 7.51
C ALA A 61 17.74 4.38 6.28
N ALA A 62 17.07 4.98 5.30
CA ALA A 62 17.70 5.75 4.25
C ALA A 62 17.48 7.24 4.55
N ASP A 63 18.53 8.00 4.56
CA ASP A 63 18.70 9.43 4.94
C ASP A 63 17.85 10.44 4.13
N ASP A 64 16.58 10.13 3.86
CA ASP A 64 15.76 10.86 2.93
C ASP A 64 14.48 11.41 3.57
N ASN A 65 14.55 12.67 4.00
CA ASN A 65 13.37 13.52 4.25
C ASN A 65 12.45 13.66 3.01
N ALA A 66 12.84 13.10 1.86
CA ALA A 66 12.12 13.17 0.58
C ALA A 66 11.10 12.05 0.37
N ARG A 67 11.06 11.01 1.22
CA ARG A 67 10.09 9.92 1.06
C ARG A 67 8.72 10.35 1.59
N ASN A 68 7.86 10.72 0.69
CA ASN A 68 6.46 11.02 0.97
C ASN A 68 5.56 10.40 -0.11
N VAL A 69 4.25 10.40 0.11
CA VAL A 69 3.29 9.78 -0.82
C VAL A 69 3.37 10.41 -2.21
N THR A 70 3.52 11.73 -2.30
CA THR A 70 3.65 12.44 -3.59
C THR A 70 4.87 11.95 -4.37
N ALA A 71 6.04 11.86 -3.72
CA ALA A 71 7.26 11.35 -4.34
C ALA A 71 7.10 9.90 -4.84
N TYR A 72 6.40 9.06 -4.07
CA TYR A 72 6.13 7.68 -4.50
C TYR A 72 5.22 7.61 -5.71
N ILE A 73 4.09 8.33 -5.72
CA ILE A 73 3.13 8.22 -6.84
C ILE A 73 3.66 8.86 -8.13
N HIS A 74 4.49 9.92 -8.03
CA HIS A 74 5.18 10.52 -9.16
C HIS A 74 6.43 9.73 -9.60
N GLY A 75 6.93 8.83 -8.74
CA GLY A 75 8.14 8.04 -9.04
C GLY A 75 9.38 8.91 -9.10
N ASP A 76 9.67 9.67 -8.02
CA ASP A 76 10.85 10.54 -7.91
C ASP A 76 12.13 9.72 -8.00
N ARG A 77 12.91 9.94 -9.06
CA ARG A 77 14.21 9.29 -9.35
C ARG A 77 15.37 9.90 -8.59
N LYS A 78 15.13 11.01 -7.86
CA LYS A 78 16.16 11.78 -7.15
C LYS A 78 17.26 12.33 -8.06
N THR A 79 16.96 12.49 -9.33
CA THR A 79 17.84 13.15 -10.31
C THR A 79 17.45 14.62 -10.43
N ASN A 80 18.41 15.47 -10.83
CA ASN A 80 18.12 16.86 -11.16
C ASN A 80 17.70 16.95 -12.64
N GLY A 81 16.69 17.78 -12.94
CA GLY A 81 16.24 18.05 -14.31
C GLY A 81 14.84 17.55 -14.65
N SER A 82 14.52 17.60 -15.95
CA SER A 82 13.18 17.25 -16.49
C SER A 82 12.78 15.78 -16.26
N ASP A 83 13.78 14.89 -16.13
CA ASP A 83 13.57 13.45 -16.01
C ASP A 83 13.46 12.98 -14.55
N ARG A 84 13.33 13.92 -13.62
CA ARG A 84 13.25 13.61 -12.19
C ARG A 84 12.06 12.69 -11.86
N TYR A 85 10.93 12.91 -12.50
CA TYR A 85 9.70 12.18 -12.21
C TYR A 85 9.31 11.23 -13.34
N LEU A 86 8.99 9.98 -12.98
CA LEU A 86 8.45 9.00 -13.93
C LEU A 86 7.09 9.40 -14.48
N ARG A 87 6.29 10.09 -13.66
CA ARG A 87 4.91 10.48 -13.95
C ARG A 87 4.70 11.94 -13.56
N PRO A 88 5.01 12.88 -14.47
CA PRO A 88 4.73 14.30 -14.22
C PRO A 88 3.24 14.63 -14.37
N GLY A 89 2.80 15.71 -13.73
CA GLY A 89 1.42 16.22 -13.81
C GLY A 89 0.41 15.42 -12.99
N ASN A 90 -0.81 15.27 -13.50
CA ASN A 90 -1.86 14.52 -12.80
C ASN A 90 -1.56 13.03 -12.71
N VAL A 91 -1.56 12.50 -11.50
CA VAL A 91 -1.31 11.07 -11.25
C VAL A 91 -2.39 10.49 -10.34
N THR A 92 -2.92 9.33 -10.75
CA THR A 92 -3.68 8.43 -9.90
C THR A 92 -2.86 7.18 -9.65
N SER A 93 -2.83 6.71 -8.41
CA SER A 93 -2.07 5.55 -7.96
C SER A 93 -2.93 4.70 -7.02
N TYR A 94 -2.69 3.39 -7.02
CA TYR A 94 -3.35 2.47 -6.11
C TYR A 94 -2.35 1.54 -5.44
N ILE A 95 -2.58 1.28 -4.16
CA ILE A 95 -2.05 0.13 -3.45
C ILE A 95 -3.27 -0.66 -2.98
N ALA A 96 -3.34 -1.94 -3.31
CA ALA A 96 -4.42 -2.81 -2.86
C ALA A 96 -3.88 -4.15 -2.38
N MET A 97 -4.44 -4.68 -1.30
CA MET A 97 -4.05 -5.97 -0.75
C MET A 97 -5.29 -6.84 -0.56
N GLU A 98 -5.19 -8.05 -1.07
CA GLU A 98 -6.19 -9.09 -0.92
C GLU A 98 -5.82 -9.99 0.25
N PHE A 99 -6.76 -10.22 1.14
CA PHE A 99 -6.65 -11.09 2.29
C PHE A 99 -7.65 -12.24 2.20
N TYR A 100 -7.23 -13.42 2.61
CA TYR A 100 -8.12 -14.53 2.88
C TYR A 100 -8.53 -14.53 4.35
N ASP A 101 -9.82 -14.60 4.62
CA ASP A 101 -10.38 -14.70 5.95
C ASP A 101 -10.91 -16.13 6.18
N PRO A 102 -10.25 -16.95 6.98
CA PRO A 102 -10.65 -18.33 7.21
C PRO A 102 -11.96 -18.46 7.99
N LEU A 103 -12.39 -17.42 8.73
CA LEU A 103 -13.64 -17.45 9.49
C LEU A 103 -14.87 -17.46 8.60
N ILE A 104 -14.81 -16.73 7.48
CA ILE A 104 -15.90 -16.64 6.51
C ILE A 104 -15.59 -17.46 5.24
N SER A 105 -14.40 -18.09 5.17
CA SER A 105 -13.92 -18.83 3.99
C SER A 105 -13.97 -18.01 2.69
N ASP A 106 -13.68 -16.73 2.78
CA ASP A 106 -13.79 -15.77 1.68
C ASP A 106 -12.66 -14.73 1.73
N TYR A 107 -12.61 -13.87 0.73
CA TYR A 107 -11.59 -12.84 0.60
C TYR A 107 -12.16 -11.46 0.87
N HIS A 108 -11.27 -10.54 1.25
CA HIS A 108 -11.56 -9.12 1.30
C HIS A 108 -10.38 -8.32 0.74
N VAL A 109 -10.68 -7.12 0.27
CA VAL A 109 -9.70 -6.20 -0.28
C VAL A 109 -9.67 -4.92 0.55
N ILE A 110 -8.45 -4.53 0.91
CA ILE A 110 -8.12 -3.20 1.42
C ILE A 110 -7.35 -2.49 0.32
N ALA A 111 -7.81 -1.33 -0.10
CA ALA A 111 -7.13 -0.51 -1.09
C ALA A 111 -7.00 0.94 -0.63
N VAL A 112 -6.01 1.65 -1.16
CA VAL A 112 -5.90 3.11 -1.07
C VAL A 112 -5.74 3.69 -2.46
N CYS A 113 -6.59 4.66 -2.79
CA CYS A 113 -6.48 5.51 -3.96
C CYS A 113 -5.73 6.78 -3.56
N MET A 114 -4.72 7.13 -4.33
CA MET A 114 -3.90 8.32 -4.13
C MET A 114 -3.93 9.16 -5.41
N GLU A 115 -4.22 10.44 -5.26
CA GLU A 115 -4.26 11.37 -6.39
C GLU A 115 -3.42 12.62 -6.07
N SER A 116 -2.67 13.10 -7.05
CA SER A 116 -1.97 14.38 -7.02
C SER A 116 -2.14 15.10 -8.35
N ARG A 117 -2.24 16.41 -8.34
CA ARG A 117 -2.36 17.24 -9.55
C ARG A 117 -1.01 17.60 -10.14
N SER A 118 0.01 17.65 -9.29
CA SER A 118 1.38 17.96 -9.69
C SER A 118 2.38 17.40 -8.68
N GLU A 119 3.66 17.41 -9.02
CA GLU A 119 4.76 16.92 -8.20
C GLU A 119 4.95 17.76 -6.91
N SER A 120 4.51 19.01 -6.92
CA SER A 120 4.55 19.93 -5.78
C SER A 120 3.33 19.82 -4.88
N ASP A 121 2.22 19.28 -5.37
CA ASP A 121 0.98 19.17 -4.62
C ASP A 121 1.02 17.96 -3.69
N ARG A 122 0.48 18.15 -2.49
CA ARG A 122 0.32 17.04 -1.56
C ARG A 122 -0.71 16.04 -2.10
N ALA A 123 -0.30 14.79 -2.22
CA ALA A 123 -1.21 13.72 -2.61
C ALA A 123 -2.36 13.55 -1.62
N VAL A 124 -3.57 13.41 -2.16
CA VAL A 124 -4.78 13.07 -1.41
C VAL A 124 -4.97 11.57 -1.42
N SER A 125 -5.14 10.97 -0.26
CA SER A 125 -5.27 9.52 -0.10
C SER A 125 -6.60 9.16 0.53
N GLN A 126 -7.28 8.17 -0.06
CA GLN A 126 -8.57 7.68 0.38
C GLN A 126 -8.61 6.16 0.32
N TRP A 127 -9.04 5.53 1.41
CA TRP A 127 -9.11 4.09 1.56
C TRP A 127 -10.45 3.53 1.10
N ILE A 128 -10.39 2.31 0.57
CA ILE A 128 -11.53 1.50 0.15
C ILE A 128 -11.39 0.16 0.85
N ILE A 129 -12.45 -0.31 1.48
CA ILE A 129 -12.48 -1.61 2.16
C ILE A 129 -13.71 -2.35 1.70
N ARG A 130 -13.53 -3.57 1.18
CA ARG A 130 -14.61 -4.42 0.69
C ARG A 130 -14.40 -5.85 1.13
N GLU A 131 -15.48 -6.45 1.59
CA GLU A 131 -15.56 -7.86 1.96
C GLU A 131 -16.15 -8.69 0.83
N LYS A 132 -15.91 -10.00 0.85
CA LYS A 132 -16.40 -10.98 -0.14
C LYS A 132 -16.06 -10.58 -1.57
N CYS A 133 -14.79 -10.26 -1.78
CA CYS A 133 -14.30 -9.77 -3.07
C CYS A 133 -12.82 -10.08 -3.30
N ARG A 134 -12.41 -9.97 -4.56
CA ARG A 134 -11.07 -10.16 -5.06
C ARG A 134 -10.56 -8.87 -5.70
N LEU A 135 -9.24 -8.80 -5.98
CA LEU A 135 -8.67 -7.65 -6.69
C LEU A 135 -9.31 -7.42 -8.06
N GLU A 136 -9.70 -8.48 -8.75
CA GLU A 136 -10.33 -8.46 -10.08
C GLU A 136 -11.74 -7.86 -10.07
N ASP A 137 -12.38 -7.75 -8.91
CA ASP A 137 -13.68 -7.08 -8.77
C ASP A 137 -13.60 -5.55 -8.95
N PHE A 138 -12.36 -5.01 -9.05
CA PHE A 138 -12.08 -3.58 -9.26
C PHE A 138 -11.38 -3.34 -10.59
N ASN A 139 -11.68 -2.23 -11.25
CA ASN A 139 -11.01 -1.79 -12.46
C ASN A 139 -9.89 -0.77 -12.17
N PHE A 140 -8.92 -1.09 -11.31
CA PHE A 140 -7.80 -0.17 -10.95
C PHE A 140 -7.01 0.33 -12.16
N SER A 141 -6.90 -0.51 -13.18
CA SER A 141 -6.24 -0.20 -14.45
C SER A 141 -6.80 -1.05 -15.58
N PHE A 142 -6.62 -0.61 -16.81
CA PHE A 142 -7.02 -1.33 -18.01
C PHE A 142 -6.04 -1.03 -19.15
N VAL A 143 -6.06 -1.87 -20.18
CA VAL A 143 -5.29 -1.63 -21.40
C VAL A 143 -6.18 -0.96 -22.43
N LYS A 144 -5.75 0.20 -22.93
CA LYS A 144 -6.38 0.93 -24.02
C LYS A 144 -5.34 1.21 -25.10
N ASP A 145 -5.63 0.81 -26.33
CA ASP A 145 -4.73 0.99 -27.48
C ASP A 145 -3.28 0.48 -27.21
N GLY A 146 -3.18 -0.68 -26.55
CA GLY A 146 -1.91 -1.29 -26.17
C GLY A 146 -1.16 -0.59 -25.04
N LYS A 147 -1.72 0.48 -24.45
CA LYS A 147 -1.15 1.22 -23.32
C LYS A 147 -1.90 0.97 -22.04
N LEU A 148 -1.15 0.76 -20.97
CA LEU A 148 -1.72 0.70 -19.63
C LEU A 148 -2.28 2.07 -19.24
N THR A 149 -3.55 2.09 -18.87
CA THR A 149 -4.27 3.28 -18.40
C THR A 149 -4.72 3.02 -16.97
N VAL A 150 -4.41 3.93 -16.07
CA VAL A 150 -4.85 3.86 -14.67
C VAL A 150 -6.23 4.52 -14.56
N THR A 151 -7.15 3.83 -13.92
CA THR A 151 -8.51 4.34 -13.70
C THR A 151 -8.46 5.49 -12.70
N SER A 152 -9.04 6.64 -13.05
CA SER A 152 -9.22 7.75 -12.09
C SER A 152 -10.19 7.35 -10.97
N LYS A 153 -10.08 7.96 -9.81
CA LYS A 153 -10.97 7.69 -8.68
C LYS A 153 -12.46 7.77 -9.05
N ASN A 154 -12.82 8.76 -9.86
CA ASN A 154 -14.22 8.99 -10.24
C ASN A 154 -14.78 7.91 -11.18
N ASN A 155 -13.92 7.18 -11.86
CA ASN A 155 -14.27 6.09 -12.78
C ASN A 155 -14.04 4.70 -12.18
N LEU A 156 -13.59 4.63 -10.90
CA LEU A 156 -13.35 3.38 -10.24
C LEU A 156 -14.66 2.64 -9.98
N THR A 157 -14.70 1.38 -10.37
CA THR A 157 -15.87 0.50 -10.18
C THR A 157 -15.51 -0.67 -9.26
N PHE A 158 -16.54 -1.17 -8.61
CA PHE A 158 -16.53 -2.43 -7.88
C PHE A 158 -17.63 -3.34 -8.44
N LYS A 159 -17.26 -4.51 -8.95
CA LYS A 159 -18.18 -5.43 -9.67
C LYS A 159 -18.99 -4.71 -10.75
N ASN A 160 -18.29 -3.88 -11.54
CA ASN A 160 -18.85 -3.04 -12.61
C ASN A 160 -19.85 -1.96 -12.15
N VAL A 161 -19.95 -1.70 -10.84
CA VAL A 161 -20.77 -0.61 -10.29
C VAL A 161 -19.87 0.54 -9.89
N PRO A 162 -20.11 1.78 -10.32
CA PRO A 162 -19.31 2.93 -9.91
C PRO A 162 -19.30 3.12 -8.40
N LEU A 163 -18.11 3.33 -7.84
CA LEU A 163 -17.95 3.65 -6.42
C LEU A 163 -18.41 5.11 -6.18
N LYS A 164 -19.10 5.30 -5.05
CA LYS A 164 -19.59 6.61 -4.61
C LYS A 164 -18.62 7.24 -3.61
N SER A 165 -18.73 8.54 -3.38
CA SER A 165 -17.89 9.24 -2.38
C SER A 165 -17.95 8.63 -0.99
N ALA A 166 -19.08 8.03 -0.59
CA ALA A 166 -19.24 7.33 0.68
C ALA A 166 -18.42 6.04 0.81
N ASP A 167 -17.95 5.49 -0.31
CA ASP A 167 -17.12 4.28 -0.35
C ASP A 167 -15.65 4.56 -0.07
N PHE A 168 -15.27 5.84 -0.05
CA PHE A 168 -13.91 6.31 0.15
C PHE A 168 -13.74 6.93 1.53
N PHE A 169 -12.81 6.42 2.30
CA PHE A 169 -12.51 6.89 3.64
C PHE A 169 -11.24 7.73 3.65
N GLY A 170 -11.32 8.98 4.07
CA GLY A 170 -10.13 9.75 4.43
C GLY A 170 -9.40 9.08 5.60
N ARG A 171 -8.13 9.43 5.81
CA ARG A 171 -7.23 8.79 6.78
C ARG A 171 -7.84 8.55 8.15
N GLU A 172 -8.47 9.55 8.74
CA GLU A 172 -9.04 9.46 10.10
C GLU A 172 -10.18 8.45 10.18
N LYS A 173 -11.04 8.41 9.16
CA LYS A 173 -12.14 7.44 9.07
C LYS A 173 -11.67 6.06 8.64
N ALA A 174 -10.53 5.95 7.95
CA ALA A 174 -9.96 4.68 7.52
C ALA A 174 -9.37 3.89 8.70
N ILE A 175 -8.70 4.54 9.65
CA ILE A 175 -8.01 3.87 10.76
C ILE A 175 -8.93 2.92 11.54
N PRO A 176 -10.12 3.32 12.02
CA PRO A 176 -11.04 2.40 12.71
C PRO A 176 -11.49 1.22 11.82
N GLN A 177 -11.67 1.44 10.53
CA GLN A 177 -12.06 0.39 9.59
C GLN A 177 -10.90 -0.60 9.37
N LEU A 178 -9.68 -0.10 9.20
CA LEU A 178 -8.47 -0.91 9.04
C LEU A 178 -8.23 -1.77 10.28
N THR A 179 -8.30 -1.19 11.48
CA THR A 179 -8.11 -1.93 12.73
C THR A 179 -9.15 -3.04 12.88
N ARG A 180 -10.41 -2.76 12.57
CA ARG A 180 -11.48 -3.76 12.58
C ARG A 180 -11.20 -4.89 11.59
N GLN A 181 -10.82 -4.57 10.35
CA GLN A 181 -10.53 -5.57 9.32
C GLN A 181 -9.31 -6.42 9.65
N LEU A 182 -8.30 -5.85 10.26
CA LEU A 182 -7.09 -6.55 10.65
C LEU A 182 -7.21 -7.28 12.00
N GLY A 183 -8.33 -7.16 12.70
CA GLY A 183 -8.54 -7.75 14.02
C GLY A 183 -7.67 -7.11 15.11
N ILE A 184 -7.32 -5.83 14.93
CA ILE A 184 -6.52 -5.05 15.89
C ILE A 184 -7.47 -4.22 16.75
N ARG A 185 -7.35 -4.27 18.08
CA ARG A 185 -8.11 -3.37 18.93
C ARG A 185 -7.67 -1.93 18.69
N THR A 186 -8.63 -1.01 18.59
CA THR A 186 -8.34 0.41 18.33
C THR A 186 -7.38 1.01 19.36
N SER A 187 -7.46 0.58 20.63
CA SER A 187 -6.53 0.94 21.70
C SER A 187 -5.08 0.52 21.41
N ASP A 188 -4.89 -0.56 20.67
CA ASP A 188 -3.58 -1.13 20.38
C ASP A 188 -2.99 -0.63 19.06
N TYR A 189 -3.75 0.14 18.28
CA TYR A 189 -3.30 0.65 16.97
C TYR A 189 -1.97 1.41 17.04
N ARG A 190 -1.80 2.28 18.05
CA ARG A 190 -0.55 3.03 18.24
C ARG A 190 0.63 2.10 18.44
N LYS A 191 0.50 1.11 19.34
CA LYS A 191 1.54 0.12 19.61
C LYS A 191 1.84 -0.75 18.38
N TYR A 192 0.80 -1.15 17.65
CA TYR A 192 0.93 -1.89 16.40
C TYR A 192 1.74 -1.12 15.36
N LYS A 193 1.38 0.14 15.13
CA LYS A 193 2.09 1.03 14.21
C LYS A 193 3.56 1.21 14.60
N GLU A 194 3.85 1.47 15.87
CA GLU A 194 5.22 1.65 16.39
C GLU A 194 6.05 0.37 16.22
N LYS A 195 5.48 -0.80 16.50
CA LYS A 195 6.15 -2.10 16.29
C LYS A 195 6.46 -2.34 14.82
N LEU A 196 5.49 -2.11 13.94
CA LEU A 196 5.68 -2.29 12.50
C LEU A 196 6.80 -1.39 11.97
N LEU A 197 6.83 -0.12 12.36
CA LEU A 197 7.90 0.81 11.96
C LEU A 197 9.28 0.38 12.49
N LYS A 198 9.35 -0.12 13.72
CA LYS A 198 10.60 -0.66 14.28
C LYS A 198 11.08 -1.90 13.52
N MET A 199 10.17 -2.80 13.16
CA MET A 199 10.51 -3.99 12.36
C MET A 199 11.01 -3.61 10.96
N MET A 200 10.42 -2.60 10.34
CA MET A 200 10.84 -2.12 9.01
C MET A 200 12.18 -1.36 9.04
N ALA A 201 12.50 -0.71 10.15
CA ALA A 201 13.76 -0.01 10.37
C ALA A 201 14.89 -0.92 10.89
N PHE A 202 14.63 -2.22 11.04
CA PHE A 202 15.61 -3.17 11.55
C PHE A 202 16.76 -3.34 10.56
N ASP A 203 17.95 -2.98 11.02
CA ASP A 203 19.22 -3.22 10.33
C ASP A 203 19.93 -4.38 11.04
N PRO A 204 19.99 -5.57 10.42
CA PRO A 204 20.60 -6.74 11.05
C PRO A 204 22.09 -6.54 11.35
N GLU A 205 22.81 -5.72 10.59
CA GLU A 205 24.24 -5.47 10.80
C GLU A 205 24.51 -4.58 12.02
N ARG A 206 23.55 -3.74 12.41
CA ARG A 206 23.71 -2.76 13.52
C ARG A 206 22.96 -3.13 14.79
N ASN A 207 21.98 -4.04 14.74
CA ASN A 207 21.01 -4.20 15.82
C ASN A 207 20.72 -5.65 16.24
N VAL A 208 21.53 -6.64 15.83
CA VAL A 208 21.31 -8.07 16.19
C VAL A 208 21.23 -8.26 17.70
N ASP A 209 22.13 -7.66 18.46
CA ASP A 209 22.19 -7.82 19.92
C ASP A 209 20.98 -7.21 20.65
N LYS A 210 20.44 -6.11 20.12
CA LYS A 210 19.22 -5.48 20.67
C LYS A 210 17.95 -6.25 20.35
N PHE A 211 17.92 -6.98 19.25
CA PHE A 211 16.75 -7.76 18.84
C PHE A 211 16.61 -9.06 19.62
N LEU A 212 17.75 -9.67 20.01
CA LEU A 212 17.77 -10.93 20.77
C LEU A 212 17.45 -10.73 22.26
N GLN A 213 17.40 -9.48 22.76
CA GLN A 213 17.13 -9.13 24.16
C GLN A 213 15.69 -8.67 24.41
N THR A 214 14.79 -8.70 23.41
CA THR A 214 13.37 -8.31 23.49
C THR A 214 12.44 -9.47 23.19
#